data_d3edfb188a41fb7dc40ea2bc7730c5bc
#
_entry.id   d3edfb188a41fb7dc40ea2bc7730c5bc
#
_cell.length_a   1.000
_cell.length_b   1.000
_cell.length_c   1.000
_cell.angle_alpha   90.00
_cell.angle_beta   90.00
_cell.angle_gamma   90.00
#
_symmetry.space_group_name_H-M   'P 1'
#
loop_
_entity.id
_entity.type
_entity.pdbx_description
1 polymer ?
#
loop_
_entity_poly.entity_id
_entity_poly.type
_entity_poly.pdbx_seq_one_letter_code
_entity_poly.pdbx_strand_id
1 'polypeptide(L)'
;MNPRYRSRVGAPQQLAADAAASAIYCAMPFLVVHYLGDWRLTPPWLVLPAGMLAVTLYCLIRELSTVMIADGNICLRCLGFKVTEFPLEELRSAKLIFKNGQCSRVYLSVHEENDLRRALRTANRRGGKSIQFAATTKRLEQLTKLVLLQPCDYPGKRRAE
;
A
#
# COMPACT_ATOMS: atom_id res chain seq x y z
N MET A 1 -20.99 12.39 -5.12
CA MET A 1 -19.58 12.64 -5.42
C MET A 1 -19.13 11.71 -6.53
N ASN A 2 -18.92 12.23 -7.74
CA ASN A 2 -18.33 11.43 -8.84
C ASN A 2 -16.82 11.59 -8.80
N PRO A 3 -16.06 10.55 -8.44
CA PRO A 3 -14.60 10.67 -8.37
C PRO A 3 -14.05 10.85 -9.79
N ARG A 4 -13.25 11.91 -10.00
CA ARG A 4 -12.49 12.12 -11.25
C ARG A 4 -11.39 11.08 -11.43
N TYR A 5 -10.91 10.52 -10.32
CA TYR A 5 -9.89 9.48 -10.29
C TYR A 5 -10.11 8.54 -9.10
N ARG A 6 -9.92 7.22 -9.32
CA ARG A 6 -9.95 6.19 -8.26
C ARG A 6 -8.95 5.10 -8.54
N SER A 7 -8.08 4.79 -7.58
CA SER A 7 -7.11 3.70 -7.68
C SER A 7 -6.98 2.95 -6.35
N ARG A 8 -6.56 1.67 -6.41
CA ARG A 8 -6.16 0.91 -5.22
C ARG A 8 -4.71 1.25 -4.85
N VAL A 9 -4.38 1.12 -3.57
CA VAL A 9 -3.03 1.33 -3.05
C VAL A 9 -2.10 0.19 -3.48
N GLY A 10 -2.57 -1.05 -3.40
CA GLY A 10 -1.80 -2.24 -3.73
C GLY A 10 -1.85 -2.63 -5.21
N ALA A 11 -0.76 -3.22 -5.69
CA ALA A 11 -0.74 -3.86 -6.99
C ALA A 11 -1.54 -5.19 -6.97
N PRO A 12 -2.25 -5.58 -8.04
CA PRO A 12 -3.07 -6.79 -8.04
C PRO A 12 -2.27 -8.07 -7.77
N GLN A 13 -1.01 -8.14 -8.21
CA GLN A 13 -0.12 -9.27 -7.93
C GLN A 13 0.22 -9.39 -6.44
N GLN A 14 0.45 -8.28 -5.77
CA GLN A 14 0.75 -8.25 -4.35
C GLN A 14 -0.48 -8.60 -3.51
N LEU A 15 -1.66 -8.08 -3.89
CA LEU A 15 -2.93 -8.46 -3.27
C LEU A 15 -3.19 -9.97 -3.36
N ALA A 16 -2.91 -10.59 -4.51
CA ALA A 16 -3.07 -12.03 -4.69
C ALA A 16 -2.09 -12.83 -3.82
N ALA A 17 -0.83 -12.38 -3.72
CA ALA A 17 0.18 -13.01 -2.88
C ALA A 17 -0.17 -12.93 -1.39
N ASP A 18 -0.61 -11.77 -0.90
CA ASP A 18 -0.98 -11.57 0.50
C ASP A 18 -2.27 -12.34 0.86
N ALA A 19 -3.22 -12.45 -0.07
CA ALA A 19 -4.41 -13.26 0.10
C ALA A 19 -4.06 -14.76 0.18
N ALA A 20 -3.18 -15.26 -0.70
CA ALA A 20 -2.70 -16.63 -0.67
C ALA A 20 -1.93 -16.94 0.61
N ALA A 21 -1.02 -16.05 1.05
CA ALA A 21 -0.31 -16.19 2.31
C ALA A 21 -1.26 -16.24 3.50
N SER A 22 -2.28 -15.37 3.53
CA SER A 22 -3.29 -15.38 4.60
C SER A 22 -4.06 -16.69 4.64
N ALA A 23 -4.43 -17.27 3.48
CA ALA A 23 -5.11 -18.57 3.41
C ALA A 23 -4.22 -19.70 3.94
N ILE A 24 -2.93 -19.71 3.60
CA ILE A 24 -1.96 -20.70 4.11
C ILE A 24 -1.85 -20.61 5.64
N TYR A 25 -1.68 -19.40 6.19
CA TYR A 25 -1.58 -19.23 7.65
C TYR A 25 -2.88 -19.57 8.38
N CYS A 26 -4.04 -19.38 7.77
CA CYS A 26 -5.31 -19.86 8.30
C CYS A 26 -5.40 -21.39 8.32
N ALA A 27 -4.89 -22.06 7.28
CA ALA A 27 -4.95 -23.51 7.16
C ALA A 27 -3.92 -24.25 8.04
N MET A 28 -2.78 -23.63 8.35
CA MET A 28 -1.68 -24.24 9.08
C MET A 28 -2.09 -24.89 10.42
N PRO A 29 -2.86 -24.25 11.32
CA PRO A 29 -3.28 -24.89 12.57
C PRO A 29 -4.08 -26.16 12.34
N PHE A 30 -4.95 -26.19 11.35
CA PHE A 30 -5.77 -27.37 11.01
C PHE A 30 -4.93 -28.51 10.46
N LEU A 31 -3.94 -28.20 9.61
CA LEU A 31 -3.01 -29.19 9.08
C LEU A 31 -2.14 -29.80 10.19
N VAL A 32 -1.63 -28.98 11.09
CA VAL A 32 -0.80 -29.45 12.22
C VAL A 32 -1.61 -30.38 13.11
N VAL A 33 -2.85 -30.02 13.47
CA VAL A 33 -3.74 -30.89 14.27
C VAL A 33 -4.05 -32.20 13.54
N HIS A 34 -4.32 -32.10 12.22
CA HIS A 34 -4.67 -33.31 11.45
C HIS A 34 -3.51 -34.29 11.32
N TYR A 35 -2.29 -33.82 11.12
CA TYR A 35 -1.12 -34.70 10.91
C TYR A 35 -0.47 -35.17 12.21
N LEU A 36 -0.46 -34.34 13.25
CA LEU A 36 0.17 -34.70 14.53
C LEU A 36 -0.79 -35.42 15.49
N GLY A 37 -2.10 -35.42 15.22
CA GLY A 37 -3.11 -36.15 15.99
C GLY A 37 -3.28 -35.69 17.45
N ASP A 38 -2.56 -34.69 17.89
CA ASP A 38 -2.55 -34.23 19.26
C ASP A 38 -3.11 -32.81 19.38
N TRP A 39 -4.32 -32.69 19.96
CA TRP A 39 -4.97 -31.43 20.27
C TRP A 39 -4.28 -30.65 21.41
N ARG A 40 -3.29 -31.24 22.05
CA ARG A 40 -2.48 -30.60 23.10
C ARG A 40 -1.37 -29.73 22.49
N LEU A 41 -1.66 -29.05 21.37
CA LEU A 41 -0.75 -28.05 20.81
C LEU A 41 -0.46 -27.01 21.88
N THR A 42 0.77 -27.02 22.34
CA THR A 42 1.24 -26.02 23.29
C THR A 42 1.08 -24.62 22.72
N PRO A 43 0.65 -23.62 23.50
CA PRO A 43 0.40 -22.25 23.05
C PRO A 43 1.45 -21.63 22.12
N PRO A 44 2.78 -21.91 22.29
CA PRO A 44 3.81 -21.33 21.42
C PRO A 44 3.65 -21.64 19.94
N TRP A 45 3.18 -22.82 19.57
CA TRP A 45 3.01 -23.23 18.17
C TRP A 45 1.87 -22.50 17.45
N LEU A 46 0.88 -22.03 18.20
CA LEU A 46 -0.24 -21.25 17.66
C LEU A 46 0.08 -19.76 17.58
N VAL A 47 0.97 -19.25 18.42
CA VAL A 47 1.34 -17.83 18.46
C VAL A 47 2.01 -17.38 17.17
N LEU A 48 2.92 -18.21 16.62
CA LEU A 48 3.65 -17.86 15.39
C LEU A 48 2.71 -17.72 14.17
N PRO A 49 1.89 -18.73 13.80
CA PRO A 49 0.97 -18.61 12.68
C PRO A 49 -0.10 -17.53 12.90
N ALA A 50 -0.58 -17.34 14.14
CA ALA A 50 -1.51 -16.25 14.45
C ALA A 50 -0.87 -14.87 14.24
N GLY A 51 0.37 -14.68 14.66
CA GLY A 51 1.13 -13.46 14.43
C GLY A 51 1.35 -13.19 12.93
N MET A 52 1.75 -14.21 12.18
CA MET A 52 1.94 -14.11 10.73
C MET A 52 0.61 -13.80 10.01
N LEU A 53 -0.49 -14.42 10.42
CA LEU A 53 -1.81 -14.13 9.91
C LEU A 53 -2.22 -12.67 10.17
N ALA A 54 -2.00 -12.18 11.38
CA ALA A 54 -2.30 -10.79 11.72
C ALA A 54 -1.51 -9.80 10.85
N VAL A 55 -0.23 -10.06 10.62
CA VAL A 55 0.62 -9.24 9.74
C VAL A 55 0.13 -9.28 8.30
N THR A 56 -0.16 -10.46 7.75
CA THR A 56 -0.64 -10.59 6.36
C THR A 56 -2.01 -9.96 6.17
N LEU A 57 -2.93 -10.10 7.11
CA LEU A 57 -4.23 -9.43 7.10
C LEU A 57 -4.08 -7.90 7.16
N TYR A 58 -3.18 -7.40 8.00
CA TYR A 58 -2.88 -5.97 8.07
C TYR A 58 -2.34 -5.45 6.73
N CYS A 59 -1.41 -6.16 6.09
CA CYS A 59 -0.89 -5.81 4.77
C CYS A 59 -2.00 -5.81 3.71
N LEU A 60 -2.83 -6.84 3.69
CA LEU A 60 -3.96 -6.98 2.77
C LEU A 60 -4.97 -5.83 2.91
N ILE A 61 -5.35 -5.49 4.14
CA ILE A 61 -6.27 -4.36 4.42
C ILE A 61 -5.66 -3.05 3.92
N ARG A 62 -4.38 -2.82 4.15
CA ARG A 62 -3.68 -1.63 3.69
C ARG A 62 -3.65 -1.54 2.16
N GLU A 63 -3.44 -2.64 1.46
CA GLU A 63 -3.40 -2.69 0.01
C GLU A 63 -4.77 -2.57 -0.66
N LEU A 64 -5.83 -3.03 0.02
CA LEU A 64 -7.21 -2.83 -0.40
C LEU A 64 -7.67 -1.36 -0.29
N SER A 65 -6.89 -0.52 0.39
CA SER A 65 -7.19 0.91 0.49
C SER A 65 -7.28 1.55 -0.89
N THR A 66 -8.15 2.53 -1.03
CA THR A 66 -8.40 3.24 -2.30
C THR A 66 -8.02 4.70 -2.19
N VAL A 67 -7.30 5.19 -3.19
CA VAL A 67 -7.04 6.61 -3.40
C VAL A 67 -8.10 7.16 -4.35
N MET A 68 -8.68 8.28 -3.99
CA MET A 68 -9.69 8.98 -4.80
C MET A 68 -9.32 10.45 -4.90
N ILE A 69 -9.54 11.02 -6.09
CA ILE A 69 -9.48 12.47 -6.31
C ILE A 69 -10.88 12.90 -6.71
N ALA A 70 -11.51 13.69 -5.86
CA ALA A 70 -12.87 14.19 -6.07
C ALA A 70 -12.99 15.59 -5.48
N ASP A 71 -13.73 16.45 -6.17
CA ASP A 71 -14.07 17.79 -5.69
C ASP A 71 -12.86 18.62 -5.22
N GLY A 72 -11.73 18.49 -5.93
CA GLY A 72 -10.49 19.21 -5.59
C GLY A 72 -9.70 18.64 -4.40
N ASN A 73 -10.13 17.50 -3.83
CA ASN A 73 -9.45 16.84 -2.72
C ASN A 73 -8.87 15.49 -3.12
N ILE A 74 -7.70 15.17 -2.54
CA ILE A 74 -7.09 13.85 -2.61
C ILE A 74 -7.43 13.12 -1.30
N CYS A 75 -8.10 11.98 -1.40
CA CYS A 75 -8.59 11.22 -0.26
C CYS A 75 -8.10 9.78 -0.31
N LEU A 76 -7.53 9.28 0.79
CA LEU A 76 -7.22 7.88 1.00
C LEU A 76 -8.28 7.25 1.91
N ARG A 77 -8.94 6.20 1.43
CA ARG A 77 -9.93 5.44 2.19
C ARG A 77 -9.48 4.00 2.36
N CYS A 78 -9.64 3.47 3.57
CA CYS A 78 -9.42 2.07 3.91
C CYS A 78 -10.73 1.45 4.37
N LEU A 79 -11.21 0.42 3.69
CA LEU A 79 -12.51 -0.24 3.99
C LEU A 79 -13.68 0.76 4.14
N GLY A 80 -13.68 1.84 3.35
CA GLY A 80 -14.69 2.89 3.43
C GLY A 80 -14.39 4.03 4.40
N PHE A 81 -13.52 3.83 5.39
CA PHE A 81 -13.11 4.86 6.34
C PHE A 81 -12.06 5.80 5.73
N LYS A 82 -12.21 7.08 6.01
CA LYS A 82 -11.24 8.09 5.62
C LYS A 82 -9.97 7.97 6.48
N VAL A 83 -8.83 7.73 5.84
CA VAL A 83 -7.52 7.63 6.49
C VAL A 83 -6.82 8.97 6.47
N THR A 84 -6.77 9.60 5.31
CA THR A 84 -6.20 10.95 5.13
C THR A 84 -6.89 11.67 3.98
N GLU A 85 -6.88 12.99 4.03
CA GLU A 85 -7.42 13.88 2.99
C GLU A 85 -6.64 15.19 3.01
N PHE A 86 -6.39 15.72 1.83
CA PHE A 86 -5.83 17.05 1.66
C PHE A 86 -6.25 17.63 0.30
N PRO A 87 -6.36 18.97 0.21
CA PRO A 87 -6.74 19.61 -1.04
C PRO A 87 -5.67 19.44 -2.13
N LEU A 88 -6.10 19.30 -3.37
CA LEU A 88 -5.21 19.19 -4.52
C LEU A 88 -4.31 20.42 -4.68
N GLU A 89 -4.80 21.59 -4.27
CA GLU A 89 -4.07 22.87 -4.32
C GLU A 89 -2.86 22.90 -3.37
N GLU A 90 -2.92 22.15 -2.26
CA GLU A 90 -1.79 22.04 -1.33
C GLU A 90 -0.72 21.06 -1.82
N LEU A 91 -0.92 20.35 -2.94
CA LEU A 91 0.01 19.36 -3.44
C LEU A 91 1.33 20.01 -3.85
N ARG A 92 2.43 19.70 -3.17
CA ARG A 92 3.77 20.20 -3.44
C ARG A 92 4.66 19.20 -4.16
N SER A 93 4.44 17.90 -3.92
CA SER A 93 5.25 16.84 -4.49
C SER A 93 4.36 15.76 -5.10
N ALA A 94 4.54 15.52 -6.40
CA ALA A 94 3.88 14.47 -7.15
C ALA A 94 4.93 13.71 -7.96
N LYS A 95 5.33 12.51 -7.50
CA LYS A 95 6.43 11.74 -8.07
C LYS A 95 5.98 10.39 -8.61
N LEU A 96 6.44 10.05 -9.81
CA LEU A 96 6.37 8.71 -10.38
C LEU A 96 7.64 7.95 -9.99
N ILE A 97 7.49 6.85 -9.28
CA ILE A 97 8.62 6.07 -8.79
C ILE A 97 8.86 4.90 -9.72
N PHE A 98 10.02 4.88 -10.33
CA PHE A 98 10.48 3.80 -11.19
C PHE A 98 11.35 2.81 -10.40
N LYS A 99 11.11 1.52 -10.65
CA LYS A 99 11.95 0.43 -10.14
C LYS A 99 12.31 -0.46 -11.31
N ASN A 100 13.60 -0.64 -11.58
CA ASN A 100 14.11 -1.39 -12.73
C ASN A 100 13.52 -0.91 -14.08
N GLY A 101 13.42 0.41 -14.27
CA GLY A 101 12.88 1.00 -15.49
C GLY A 101 11.36 0.95 -15.65
N GLN A 102 10.66 0.30 -14.73
CA GLN A 102 9.19 0.25 -14.75
C GLN A 102 8.57 1.16 -13.69
N CYS A 103 7.53 1.89 -14.06
CA CYS A 103 6.77 2.69 -13.11
C CYS A 103 6.07 1.76 -12.12
N SER A 104 6.48 1.81 -10.85
CA SER A 104 5.95 0.92 -9.81
C SER A 104 4.93 1.60 -8.91
N ARG A 105 5.15 2.87 -8.55
CA ARG A 105 4.32 3.59 -7.60
C ARG A 105 4.19 5.07 -7.94
N VAL A 106 3.09 5.66 -7.47
CA VAL A 106 2.88 7.11 -7.44
C VAL A 106 2.97 7.57 -5.99
N TYR A 107 3.63 8.69 -5.78
CA TYR A 107 3.73 9.36 -4.48
C TYR A 107 3.20 10.78 -4.60
N LEU A 108 2.26 11.14 -3.74
CA LEU A 108 1.65 12.48 -3.66
C LEU A 108 1.83 13.00 -2.23
N SER A 109 2.31 14.25 -2.09
CA SER A 109 2.53 14.86 -0.77
C SER A 109 2.32 16.38 -0.79
N VAL A 110 1.83 16.89 0.32
CA VAL A 110 1.75 18.33 0.61
C VAL A 110 3.12 18.89 0.99
N HIS A 111 4.06 18.05 1.40
CA HIS A 111 5.41 18.46 1.77
C HIS A 111 6.39 18.18 0.63
N GLU A 112 7.32 19.11 0.43
CA GLU A 112 8.47 18.89 -0.41
C GLU A 112 9.49 18.02 0.33
N GLU A 113 9.67 16.79 -0.12
CA GLU A 113 10.48 15.80 0.58
C GLU A 113 11.85 15.67 -0.07
N ASN A 114 12.89 15.98 0.69
CA ASN A 114 14.28 15.80 0.28
C ASN A 114 14.74 14.34 0.42
N ASP A 115 14.15 13.57 1.35
CA ASP A 115 14.43 12.14 1.54
C ASP A 115 13.25 11.27 1.13
N LEU A 116 13.25 10.83 -0.13
CA LEU A 116 12.20 9.97 -0.69
C LEU A 116 12.04 8.65 0.07
N ARG A 117 13.12 8.07 0.63
CA ARG A 117 13.01 6.81 1.41
C ARG A 117 12.19 7.00 2.68
N ARG A 118 12.45 8.09 3.40
CA ARG A 118 11.72 8.44 4.61
C ARG A 118 10.26 8.75 4.27
N ALA A 119 10.05 9.52 3.20
CA ALA A 119 8.73 9.87 2.69
C ALA A 119 7.87 8.64 2.38
N LEU A 120 8.42 7.66 1.67
CA LEU A 120 7.72 6.42 1.33
C LEU A 120 7.37 5.55 2.54
N ARG A 121 8.20 5.56 3.60
CA ARG A 121 7.92 4.83 4.85
C ARG A 121 6.81 5.48 5.67
N THR A 122 6.65 6.79 5.57
CA THR A 122 5.65 7.57 6.32
C THR A 122 4.35 7.79 5.56
N ALA A 123 4.32 7.50 4.26
CA ALA A 123 3.12 7.61 3.44
C ALA A 123 1.97 6.72 3.94
N ASN A 124 0.75 7.10 3.63
CA ASN A 124 -0.48 6.38 3.98
C ASN A 124 -0.77 6.27 5.49
N ARG A 125 -0.19 7.13 6.31
CA ARG A 125 -0.51 7.19 7.74
C ARG A 125 -1.80 7.97 7.97
N ARG A 126 -2.54 7.58 9.01
CA ARG A 126 -3.76 8.28 9.43
C ARG A 126 -3.44 9.73 9.79
N GLY A 127 -4.18 10.67 9.18
CA GLY A 127 -3.93 12.11 9.37
C GLY A 127 -2.64 12.62 8.72
N GLY A 128 -1.89 11.76 8.01
CA GLY A 128 -0.72 12.17 7.24
C GLY A 128 -1.11 12.96 5.99
N LYS A 129 -0.18 13.79 5.51
CA LYS A 129 -0.36 14.60 4.29
C LYS A 129 0.43 14.01 3.11
N SER A 130 0.59 12.69 3.07
CA SER A 130 1.27 11.98 1.98
C SER A 130 0.63 10.64 1.69
N ILE A 131 0.49 10.31 0.41
CA ILE A 131 -0.15 9.10 -0.10
C ILE A 131 0.76 8.44 -1.13
N GLN A 132 0.90 7.12 -1.05
CA GLN A 132 1.52 6.32 -2.11
C GLN A 132 0.60 5.18 -2.53
N PHE A 133 0.61 4.86 -3.83
CA PHE A 133 -0.21 3.78 -4.39
C PHE A 133 0.44 3.20 -5.65
N ALA A 134 -0.01 2.00 -6.05
CA ALA A 134 0.51 1.34 -7.25
C ALA A 134 0.09 2.08 -8.52
N ALA A 135 1.03 2.23 -9.45
CA ALA A 135 0.78 2.80 -10.77
C ALA A 135 0.29 1.70 -11.72
N THR A 136 -0.91 1.89 -12.28
CA THR A 136 -1.43 1.09 -13.40
C THR A 136 -1.51 1.97 -14.64
N THR A 137 -1.03 1.49 -15.78
CA THR A 137 -0.86 2.29 -17.03
C THR A 137 -2.14 3.05 -17.42
N LYS A 138 -3.29 2.39 -17.44
CA LYS A 138 -4.56 3.03 -17.79
C LYS A 138 -4.98 4.15 -16.84
N ARG A 139 -4.60 4.07 -15.56
CA ARG A 139 -4.97 5.07 -14.55
C ARG A 139 -3.93 6.18 -14.44
N LEU A 140 -2.71 5.90 -14.87
CA LEU A 140 -1.64 6.87 -14.93
C LEU A 140 -1.99 8.02 -15.88
N GLU A 141 -2.52 7.72 -17.06
CA GLU A 141 -2.95 8.71 -18.04
C GLU A 141 -4.06 9.64 -17.51
N GLN A 142 -4.98 9.10 -16.71
CA GLN A 142 -6.00 9.91 -16.06
C GLN A 142 -5.41 10.81 -14.97
N LEU A 143 -4.42 10.30 -14.24
CA LEU A 143 -3.77 11.05 -13.18
C LEU A 143 -2.89 12.17 -13.72
N THR A 144 -2.15 11.94 -14.80
CA THR A 144 -1.31 12.97 -15.45
C THR A 144 -2.11 14.15 -15.99
N LYS A 145 -3.39 13.95 -16.31
CA LYS A 145 -4.30 15.03 -16.69
C LYS A 145 -4.75 15.91 -15.52
N LEU A 146 -4.64 15.38 -14.29
CA LEU A 146 -5.08 16.08 -13.08
C LEU A 146 -3.91 16.64 -12.28
N VAL A 147 -2.73 16.02 -12.37
CA VAL A 147 -1.55 16.34 -11.56
C VAL A 147 -0.30 16.23 -12.44
N LEU A 148 0.57 17.24 -12.37
CA LEU A 148 1.87 17.20 -13.03
C LEU A 148 2.80 16.23 -12.26
N LEU A 149 3.10 15.09 -12.87
CA LEU A 149 3.90 14.04 -12.24
C LEU A 149 5.37 14.14 -12.67
N GLN A 150 6.28 14.13 -11.70
CA GLN A 150 7.72 14.14 -11.93
C GLN A 150 8.28 12.70 -11.87
N PRO A 151 9.05 12.25 -12.89
CA PRO A 151 9.72 10.96 -12.83
C PRO A 151 10.82 10.97 -11.77
N CYS A 152 10.92 9.89 -10.99
CA CYS A 152 11.93 9.72 -9.97
C CYS A 152 12.32 8.25 -9.85
N ASP A 153 13.61 7.95 -9.83
CA ASP A 153 14.08 6.60 -9.60
C ASP A 153 13.92 6.18 -8.13
N TYR A 154 13.56 4.92 -7.92
CA TYR A 154 13.49 4.37 -6.58
C TYR A 154 14.88 4.45 -5.93
N PRO A 155 15.01 5.08 -4.76
CA PRO A 155 16.30 5.21 -4.10
C PRO A 155 16.85 3.81 -3.77
N GLY A 156 17.74 3.29 -4.62
CA GLY A 156 18.39 2.01 -4.45
C GLY A 156 19.06 1.92 -3.07
N LYS A 157 19.32 0.72 -2.56
CA LYS A 157 20.28 0.55 -1.45
C LYS A 157 21.59 1.16 -1.96
N ARG A 158 22.14 2.18 -1.28
CA ARG A 158 23.54 2.56 -1.53
C ARG A 158 24.34 1.27 -1.41
N ARG A 159 24.95 0.81 -2.49
CA ARG A 159 26.04 -0.16 -2.36
C ARG A 159 27.02 0.54 -1.45
N ALA A 160 27.30 -0.05 -0.30
CA ALA A 160 28.43 0.36 0.50
C ALA A 160 29.66 0.11 -0.38
N GLU A 161 30.25 1.19 -0.89
CA GLU A 161 31.58 1.18 -1.45
C GLU A 161 32.58 1.09 -0.30
#